data_4dcc0a13f15deaa00bf31a3e26a9b9fa
#
_entry.id   4dcc0a13f15deaa00bf31a3e26a9b9fa
#
_cell.length_a   1.000
_cell.length_b   1.000
_cell.length_c   1.000
_cell.angle_alpha   90.00
_cell.angle_beta   90.00
_cell.angle_gamma   90.00
#
_symmetry.space_group_name_H-M   'P 1'
#
loop_
_entity.id
_entity.type
_entity.pdbx_description
1 polymer ?
#
loop_
_entity_poly.entity_id
_entity_poly.type
_entity_poly.pdbx_seq_one_letter_code
_entity_poly.pdbx_strand_id
1 'polypeptide(L)'
;MSHGLNLTLPIKQDQETLARLQHLKGAFAEKVQPVIDAALRKSQLVHFARVLVIDDRYIQVITEYEGDHQAYTEFFRKELTPVFAQIFALAEGTPEVGGTNAFWAYSMKHNVHSLGSATDGSLDFSGKPAGWLFSAYDHRTVREIQEAIQKAGI
;
A
#
# COMPACT_ATOMS: atom_id res chain seq x y z
N MET A 1 -1.58 -16.21 -3.39
CA MET A 1 -1.39 -16.05 -1.95
C MET A 1 -1.38 -14.58 -1.61
N SER A 2 -1.94 -14.23 -0.45
CA SER A 2 -2.03 -12.83 -0.03
C SER A 2 -0.76 -12.40 0.69
N HIS A 3 -0.34 -11.16 0.47
CA HIS A 3 0.86 -10.57 1.05
C HIS A 3 0.51 -9.26 1.75
N GLY A 4 1.24 -8.94 2.80
CA GLY A 4 1.15 -7.64 3.48
C GLY A 4 2.26 -6.70 3.04
N LEU A 5 1.90 -5.48 2.67
CA LEU A 5 2.85 -4.38 2.49
C LEU A 5 2.67 -3.41 3.64
N ASN A 6 3.78 -3.04 4.29
CA ASN A 6 3.81 -2.07 5.38
C ASN A 6 4.80 -0.96 5.03
N LEU A 7 4.45 -0.17 4.02
CA LEU A 7 5.29 0.93 3.56
C LEU A 7 5.28 2.04 4.59
N THR A 8 6.42 2.29 5.24
CA THR A 8 6.55 3.25 6.34
C THR A 8 7.59 4.30 5.98
N LEU A 9 7.14 5.52 5.75
CA LEU A 9 7.95 6.60 5.21
C LEU A 9 8.18 7.68 6.28
N PRO A 10 9.45 8.05 6.55
CA PRO A 10 9.72 9.17 7.44
C PRO A 10 9.29 10.50 6.80
N ILE A 11 8.55 11.30 7.56
CA ILE A 11 8.07 12.61 7.11
C ILE A 11 9.13 13.67 7.42
N LYS A 12 9.41 14.53 6.44
CA LYS A 12 10.27 15.71 6.66
C LYS A 12 9.67 16.60 7.75
N GLN A 13 10.51 17.12 8.64
CA GLN A 13 10.05 17.86 9.83
C GLN A 13 10.14 19.38 9.66
N ASP A 14 10.33 19.88 8.44
CA ASP A 14 10.31 21.32 8.16
C ASP A 14 8.87 21.85 8.18
N GLN A 15 8.71 23.15 8.44
CA GLN A 15 7.41 23.78 8.56
C GLN A 15 6.53 23.64 7.32
N GLU A 16 7.13 23.77 6.15
CA GLU A 16 6.39 23.66 4.87
C GLU A 16 5.80 22.26 4.69
N THR A 17 6.59 21.22 4.96
CA THR A 17 6.14 19.82 4.87
C THR A 17 5.05 19.52 5.88
N LEU A 18 5.23 19.96 7.14
CA LEU A 18 4.22 19.75 8.17
C LEU A 18 2.90 20.48 7.87
N ALA A 19 2.96 21.65 7.25
CA ALA A 19 1.77 22.35 6.77
C ALA A 19 1.06 21.58 5.64
N ARG A 20 1.82 21.03 4.70
CA ARG A 20 1.28 20.16 3.64
C ARG A 20 0.63 18.90 4.21
N LEU A 21 1.24 18.31 5.24
CA LEU A 21 0.67 17.16 5.94
C LEU A 21 -0.69 17.47 6.54
N GLN A 22 -0.81 18.61 7.24
CA GLN A 22 -2.09 19.03 7.81
C GLN A 22 -3.15 19.26 6.72
N HIS A 23 -2.74 19.85 5.60
CA HIS A 23 -3.64 20.04 4.46
C HIS A 23 -4.11 18.68 3.90
N LEU A 24 -3.19 17.73 3.72
CA LEU A 24 -3.52 16.38 3.24
C LEU A 24 -4.51 15.69 4.19
N LYS A 25 -4.26 15.75 5.51
CA LYS A 25 -5.16 15.19 6.51
C LYS A 25 -6.57 15.75 6.39
N GLY A 26 -6.69 17.07 6.24
CA GLY A 26 -7.99 17.75 6.13
C GLY A 26 -8.74 17.46 4.83
N ALA A 27 -8.01 17.26 3.74
CA ALA A 27 -8.60 17.04 2.41
C ALA A 27 -8.74 15.55 2.05
N PHE A 28 -8.19 14.65 2.85
CA PHE A 28 -8.05 13.23 2.49
C PHE A 28 -9.38 12.56 2.17
N ALA A 29 -10.37 12.72 3.04
CA ALA A 29 -11.67 12.07 2.87
C ALA A 29 -12.38 12.52 1.59
N GLU A 30 -12.26 13.80 1.25
CA GLU A 30 -12.95 14.37 0.08
C GLU A 30 -12.17 14.15 -1.22
N LYS A 31 -10.85 14.30 -1.19
CA LYS A 31 -10.02 14.35 -2.41
C LYS A 31 -9.28 13.04 -2.72
N VAL A 32 -8.87 12.29 -1.72
CA VAL A 32 -8.00 11.11 -1.89
C VAL A 32 -8.78 9.81 -1.74
N GLN A 33 -9.62 9.71 -0.75
CA GLN A 33 -10.39 8.49 -0.46
C GLN A 33 -11.15 7.95 -1.67
N PRO A 34 -11.92 8.75 -2.45
CA PRO A 34 -12.64 8.23 -3.59
C PRO A 34 -11.73 7.66 -4.68
N VAL A 35 -10.54 8.25 -4.85
CA VAL A 35 -9.55 7.79 -5.84
C VAL A 35 -8.99 6.43 -5.45
N ILE A 36 -8.65 6.23 -4.18
CA ILE A 36 -8.17 4.95 -3.66
C ILE A 36 -9.27 3.88 -3.76
N ASP A 37 -10.49 4.20 -3.35
CA ASP A 37 -11.62 3.28 -3.43
C ASP A 37 -11.85 2.77 -4.86
N ALA A 38 -11.82 3.67 -5.85
CA ALA A 38 -12.00 3.31 -7.25
C ALA A 38 -10.86 2.41 -7.76
N ALA A 39 -9.62 2.72 -7.40
CA ALA A 39 -8.45 1.94 -7.79
C ALA A 39 -8.49 0.53 -7.19
N LEU A 40 -8.87 0.38 -5.92
CA LEU A 40 -8.98 -0.93 -5.29
C LEU A 40 -10.02 -1.81 -5.97
N ARG A 41 -11.21 -1.28 -6.22
CA ARG A 41 -12.28 -2.03 -6.91
C ARG A 41 -11.85 -2.50 -8.30
N LYS A 42 -11.10 -1.68 -9.00
CA LYS A 42 -10.59 -1.98 -10.34
C LYS A 42 -9.47 -3.03 -10.31
N SER A 43 -8.66 -3.05 -9.25
CA SER A 43 -7.44 -3.84 -9.19
C SER A 43 -7.66 -5.35 -9.23
N GLN A 44 -8.70 -5.85 -8.57
CA GLN A 44 -8.95 -7.27 -8.31
C GLN A 44 -7.75 -7.99 -7.66
N LEU A 45 -6.85 -7.24 -7.03
CA LEU A 45 -5.64 -7.75 -6.41
C LEU A 45 -5.53 -7.38 -4.94
N VAL A 46 -6.15 -6.28 -4.51
CA VAL A 46 -6.00 -5.74 -3.16
C VAL A 46 -7.27 -5.99 -2.36
N HIS A 47 -7.12 -6.65 -1.22
CA HIS A 47 -8.22 -6.91 -0.30
C HIS A 47 -8.55 -5.67 0.54
N PHE A 48 -7.54 -5.09 1.16
CA PHE A 48 -7.69 -3.93 2.04
C PHE A 48 -6.50 -3.00 1.89
N ALA A 49 -6.74 -1.72 2.10
CA ALA A 49 -5.70 -0.70 2.15
C ALA A 49 -6.02 0.31 3.24
N ARG A 50 -4.97 0.84 3.87
CA ARG A 50 -5.08 1.94 4.84
C ARG A 50 -3.90 2.87 4.69
N VAL A 51 -4.15 4.14 4.95
CA VAL A 51 -3.10 5.15 5.06
C VAL A 51 -3.22 5.79 6.44
N LEU A 52 -2.13 5.79 7.20
CA LEU A 52 -2.10 6.38 8.53
C LEU A 52 -0.90 7.32 8.68
N VAL A 53 -1.05 8.25 9.62
CA VAL A 53 0.03 9.13 10.05
C VAL A 53 0.31 8.85 11.52
N ILE A 54 1.59 8.61 11.84
CA ILE A 54 2.06 8.30 13.20
C ILE A 54 2.88 9.48 13.71
N ASP A 55 2.38 10.17 14.74
CA ASP A 55 3.03 11.29 15.42
C ASP A 55 3.53 12.42 14.49
N ASP A 56 2.89 12.61 13.35
CA ASP A 56 3.35 13.52 12.29
C ASP A 56 4.82 13.26 11.85
N ARG A 57 5.37 12.09 12.19
CA ARG A 57 6.74 11.68 11.88
C ARG A 57 6.82 10.62 10.80
N TYR A 58 5.79 9.79 10.69
CA TYR A 58 5.73 8.72 9.67
C TYR A 58 4.38 8.71 8.99
N ILE A 59 4.39 8.48 7.69
CA ILE A 59 3.20 8.12 6.94
C ILE A 59 3.32 6.67 6.53
N GLN A 60 2.28 5.88 6.78
CA GLN A 60 2.28 4.45 6.53
C GLN A 60 1.17 4.08 5.56
N VAL A 61 1.53 3.34 4.52
CA VAL A 61 0.59 2.73 3.58
C VAL A 61 0.60 1.23 3.83
N ILE A 62 -0.52 0.71 4.27
CA ILE A 62 -0.70 -0.71 4.56
C ILE A 62 -1.66 -1.29 3.54
N THR A 63 -1.25 -2.34 2.85
CA THR A 63 -2.11 -3.04 1.91
C THR A 63 -1.98 -4.55 2.08
N GLU A 64 -3.06 -5.25 1.87
CA GLU A 64 -3.08 -6.71 1.73
C GLU A 64 -3.44 -7.02 0.28
N TYR A 65 -2.50 -7.60 -0.45
CA TYR A 65 -2.63 -7.86 -1.88
C TYR A 65 -2.22 -9.29 -2.22
N GLU A 66 -2.51 -9.71 -3.45
CA GLU A 66 -2.14 -11.02 -3.96
C GLU A 66 -1.37 -10.91 -5.27
N GLY A 67 -0.64 -11.98 -5.63
CA GLY A 67 0.10 -12.07 -6.87
C GLY A 67 1.53 -11.57 -6.76
N ASP A 68 2.09 -11.18 -7.88
CA ASP A 68 3.48 -10.74 -8.01
C ASP A 68 3.69 -9.35 -7.39
N HIS A 69 4.72 -9.22 -6.57
CA HIS A 69 5.01 -7.97 -5.84
C HIS A 69 5.28 -6.79 -6.78
N GLN A 70 6.05 -7.02 -7.84
CA GLN A 70 6.40 -5.95 -8.76
C GLN A 70 5.23 -5.53 -9.62
N ALA A 71 4.43 -6.48 -10.08
CA ALA A 71 3.21 -6.23 -10.84
C ALA A 71 2.20 -5.41 -10.02
N TYR A 72 2.01 -5.76 -8.74
CA TYR A 72 1.18 -5.00 -7.82
C TYR A 72 1.68 -3.56 -7.65
N THR A 73 2.97 -3.41 -7.35
CA THR A 73 3.58 -2.10 -7.13
C THR A 73 3.44 -1.22 -8.37
N GLU A 74 3.69 -1.77 -9.55
CA GLU A 74 3.58 -1.06 -10.82
C GLU A 74 2.14 -0.67 -11.14
N PHE A 75 1.17 -1.55 -10.88
CA PHE A 75 -0.25 -1.25 -11.06
C PHE A 75 -0.65 -0.03 -10.23
N PHE A 76 -0.33 -0.06 -8.92
CA PHE A 76 -0.71 1.03 -8.04
C PHE A 76 0.06 2.32 -8.32
N ARG A 77 1.32 2.22 -8.72
CA ARG A 77 2.08 3.40 -9.15
C ARG A 77 1.36 4.11 -10.30
N LYS A 78 0.89 3.38 -11.30
CA LYS A 78 0.18 3.94 -12.45
C LYS A 78 -1.20 4.48 -12.08
N GLU A 79 -2.00 3.70 -11.36
CA GLU A 79 -3.39 4.05 -11.04
C GLU A 79 -3.49 5.16 -9.98
N LEU A 80 -2.53 5.23 -9.07
CA LEU A 80 -2.53 6.17 -7.95
C LEU A 80 -1.35 7.16 -8.01
N THR A 81 -0.83 7.45 -9.19
CA THR A 81 0.30 8.39 -9.34
C THR A 81 0.09 9.72 -8.60
N PRO A 82 -1.06 10.40 -8.72
CA PRO A 82 -1.25 11.66 -7.99
C PRO A 82 -1.26 11.48 -6.47
N VAL A 83 -1.79 10.37 -5.97
CA VAL A 83 -1.83 10.06 -4.54
C VAL A 83 -0.43 9.80 -4.01
N PHE A 84 0.33 8.93 -4.68
CA PHE A 84 1.70 8.64 -4.29
C PHE A 84 2.62 9.86 -4.41
N ALA A 85 2.40 10.71 -5.41
CA ALA A 85 3.15 11.96 -5.53
C ALA A 85 2.95 12.86 -4.31
N GLN A 86 1.73 13.01 -3.82
CA GLN A 86 1.42 13.78 -2.62
C GLN A 86 2.06 13.16 -1.36
N ILE A 87 1.97 11.83 -1.21
CA ILE A 87 2.54 11.11 -0.07
C ILE A 87 4.07 11.21 -0.09
N PHE A 88 4.68 10.96 -1.24
CA PHE A 88 6.14 11.00 -1.37
C PHE A 88 6.71 12.40 -1.23
N ALA A 89 5.97 13.44 -1.60
CA ALA A 89 6.39 14.83 -1.37
C ALA A 89 6.59 15.16 0.12
N LEU A 90 5.94 14.41 1.02
CA LEU A 90 6.09 14.57 2.47
C LEU A 90 7.28 13.79 3.02
N ALA A 91 7.77 12.80 2.32
CA ALA A 91 8.73 11.84 2.84
C ALA A 91 10.17 12.20 2.46
N GLU A 92 11.11 11.75 3.31
CA GLU A 92 12.54 11.96 3.09
C GLU A 92 13.09 11.01 2.02
N GLY A 93 14.02 11.51 1.21
CA GLY A 93 14.82 10.70 0.29
C GLY A 93 14.03 10.03 -0.84
N THR A 94 12.87 10.57 -1.20
CA THR A 94 12.01 9.97 -2.21
C THR A 94 12.52 10.15 -3.64
N PRO A 95 12.42 9.10 -4.48
CA PRO A 95 12.63 9.23 -5.91
C PRO A 95 11.42 9.88 -6.58
N GLU A 96 11.56 10.27 -7.86
CA GLU A 96 10.42 10.64 -8.67
C GLU A 96 9.48 9.45 -8.88
N VAL A 97 8.18 9.69 -8.70
CA VAL A 97 7.14 8.65 -8.83
C VAL A 97 7.06 8.09 -10.26
N GLY A 98 7.50 8.87 -11.26
CA GLY A 98 7.51 8.45 -12.66
C GLY A 98 8.51 7.34 -13.00
N GLY A 99 9.53 7.10 -12.17
CA GLY A 99 10.55 6.08 -12.39
C GLY A 99 10.21 4.75 -11.75
N THR A 100 9.95 3.72 -12.56
CA THR A 100 9.53 2.39 -12.07
C THR A 100 10.57 1.75 -11.14
N ASN A 101 11.83 1.70 -11.56
CA ASN A 101 12.90 1.04 -10.78
C ASN A 101 13.21 1.77 -9.48
N ALA A 102 13.25 3.10 -9.53
CA ALA A 102 13.50 3.92 -8.34
C ALA A 102 12.34 3.82 -7.34
N PHE A 103 11.11 3.82 -7.82
CA PHE A 103 9.91 3.63 -7.00
C PHE A 103 9.92 2.26 -6.31
N TRP A 104 10.23 1.21 -7.06
CA TRP A 104 10.34 -0.15 -6.54
C TRP A 104 11.42 -0.27 -5.47
N ALA A 105 12.62 0.21 -5.74
CA ALA A 105 13.75 0.17 -4.79
C ALA A 105 13.43 0.94 -3.50
N TYR A 106 12.80 2.09 -3.61
CA TYR A 106 12.38 2.89 -2.46
C TYR A 106 11.32 2.15 -1.63
N SER A 107 10.34 1.56 -2.30
CA SER A 107 9.28 0.79 -1.63
C SER A 107 9.84 -0.42 -0.90
N MET A 108 10.77 -1.15 -1.50
CA MET A 108 11.45 -2.27 -0.86
C MET A 108 12.21 -1.85 0.41
N LYS A 109 12.93 -0.74 0.33
CA LYS A 109 13.73 -0.21 1.45
C LYS A 109 12.86 0.17 2.64
N HIS A 110 11.66 0.70 2.39
CA HIS A 110 10.76 1.23 3.42
C HIS A 110 9.61 0.29 3.78
N ASN A 111 9.58 -0.91 3.23
CA ASN A 111 8.62 -1.93 3.63
C ASN A 111 9.07 -2.58 4.94
N VAL A 112 8.28 -2.37 5.99
CA VAL A 112 8.54 -2.99 7.29
C VAL A 112 8.01 -4.43 7.28
N HIS A 113 8.88 -5.37 7.65
CA HIS A 113 8.53 -6.78 7.68
C HIS A 113 7.54 -7.08 8.82
N SER A 114 6.44 -7.76 8.50
CA SER A 114 5.48 -8.21 9.51
C SER A 114 6.08 -9.33 10.35
N LEU A 115 5.66 -9.42 11.61
CA LEU A 115 6.09 -10.51 12.49
C LEU A 115 5.54 -11.86 12.00
N GLY A 116 6.22 -12.91 12.40
CA GLY A 116 5.90 -14.27 11.96
C GLY A 116 6.67 -14.67 10.71
N SER A 117 6.40 -15.87 10.24
CA SER A 117 7.04 -16.41 9.03
C SER A 117 6.02 -17.19 8.23
N ALA A 118 5.94 -16.90 6.95
CA ALA A 118 5.03 -17.59 6.06
C ALA A 118 5.32 -19.08 6.00
N THR A 119 4.27 -19.88 6.11
CA THR A 119 4.32 -21.34 6.03
C THR A 119 3.77 -21.88 4.71
N ASP A 120 3.31 -21.00 3.83
CA ASP A 120 2.68 -21.32 2.56
C ASP A 120 3.60 -21.10 1.35
N GLY A 121 4.91 -20.85 1.60
CA GLY A 121 5.88 -20.58 0.56
C GLY A 121 5.95 -19.13 0.09
N SER A 122 5.17 -18.23 0.68
CA SER A 122 5.21 -16.81 0.33
C SER A 122 6.56 -16.19 0.67
N LEU A 123 7.09 -15.40 -0.27
CA LEU A 123 8.36 -14.70 -0.11
C LEU A 123 8.10 -13.19 -0.04
N ASP A 124 8.95 -12.48 0.69
CA ASP A 124 8.96 -11.03 0.73
C ASP A 124 9.70 -10.44 -0.48
N PHE A 125 9.82 -9.10 -0.51
CA PHE A 125 10.52 -8.40 -1.59
C PHE A 125 12.00 -8.78 -1.71
N SER A 126 12.62 -9.31 -0.65
CA SER A 126 14.03 -9.73 -0.66
C SER A 126 14.23 -11.20 -1.03
N GLY A 127 13.15 -11.94 -1.28
CA GLY A 127 13.21 -13.37 -1.59
C GLY A 127 13.32 -14.28 -0.36
N LYS A 128 13.13 -13.74 0.84
CA LYS A 128 13.09 -14.52 2.09
C LYS A 128 11.65 -14.84 2.45
N PRO A 129 11.40 -15.81 3.34
CA PRO A 129 10.04 -16.05 3.83
C PRO A 129 9.38 -14.76 4.30
N ALA A 130 8.18 -14.50 3.81
CA ALA A 130 7.42 -13.31 4.17
C ALA A 130 7.02 -13.33 5.64
N GLY A 131 6.72 -12.18 6.20
CA GLY A 131 5.98 -12.08 7.45
C GLY A 131 4.61 -12.71 7.30
N TRP A 132 4.01 -13.16 8.39
CA TRP A 132 2.73 -13.84 8.30
C TRP A 132 1.58 -12.85 8.24
N LEU A 133 0.71 -13.01 7.26
CA LEU A 133 -0.55 -12.30 7.16
C LEU A 133 -1.65 -13.21 7.68
N PHE A 134 -2.22 -12.84 8.83
CA PHE A 134 -3.31 -13.60 9.44
C PHE A 134 -4.62 -13.35 8.71
N SER A 135 -5.38 -14.41 8.44
CA SER A 135 -6.69 -14.31 7.81
C SER A 135 -7.68 -15.24 8.51
N ALA A 136 -8.89 -14.74 8.74
CA ALA A 136 -9.99 -15.55 9.27
C ALA A 136 -10.62 -16.46 8.20
N TYR A 137 -10.32 -16.20 6.92
CA TYR A 137 -10.97 -16.85 5.78
C TYR A 137 -9.97 -17.58 4.86
N ASP A 138 -8.82 -17.96 5.38
CA ASP A 138 -7.69 -18.43 4.59
C ASP A 138 -7.22 -17.35 3.60
N HIS A 139 -6.37 -17.71 2.65
CA HIS A 139 -5.86 -16.79 1.63
C HIS A 139 -6.66 -16.90 0.32
N ARG A 140 -7.97 -16.63 0.41
CA ARG A 140 -8.85 -16.58 -0.76
C ARG A 140 -8.53 -15.37 -1.61
N THR A 141 -8.66 -15.52 -2.94
CA THR A 141 -8.41 -14.42 -3.86
C THR A 141 -9.54 -13.38 -3.80
N VAL A 142 -9.22 -12.15 -4.19
CA VAL A 142 -10.23 -11.08 -4.32
C VAL A 142 -11.37 -11.53 -5.26
N ARG A 143 -11.00 -12.17 -6.36
CA ARG A 143 -11.98 -12.66 -7.34
C ARG A 143 -12.91 -13.72 -6.74
N GLU A 144 -12.37 -14.71 -6.04
CA GLU A 144 -13.18 -15.73 -5.35
C GLU A 144 -14.18 -15.10 -4.39
N ILE A 145 -13.73 -14.10 -3.60
CA ILE A 145 -14.59 -13.41 -2.65
C ILE A 145 -15.69 -12.61 -3.38
N GLN A 146 -15.31 -11.84 -4.40
CA GLN A 146 -16.28 -11.05 -5.19
C GLN A 146 -17.33 -11.94 -5.85
N GLU A 147 -16.92 -13.07 -6.43
CA GLU A 147 -17.83 -14.03 -7.05
C GLU A 147 -18.77 -14.65 -6.02
N ALA A 148 -18.28 -15.00 -4.83
CA ALA A 148 -19.11 -15.53 -3.74
C ALA A 148 -20.15 -14.51 -3.27
N ILE A 149 -19.76 -13.26 -3.12
CA ILE A 149 -20.67 -12.15 -2.75
C ILE A 149 -21.75 -11.99 -3.82
N GLN A 150 -21.37 -11.99 -5.08
CA GLN A 150 -22.31 -11.85 -6.20
C GLN A 150 -23.31 -13.01 -6.25
N LYS A 151 -22.84 -14.25 -6.08
CA LYS A 151 -23.70 -15.44 -6.04
C LYS A 151 -24.66 -15.42 -4.86
N ALA A 152 -24.25 -14.89 -3.72
CA ALA A 152 -25.07 -14.76 -2.53
C ALA A 152 -26.11 -13.64 -2.65
N GLY A 153 -26.03 -12.76 -3.65
CA GLY A 153 -26.94 -11.64 -3.83
C GLY A 153 -26.81 -10.53 -2.81
N ILE A 154 -25.62 -10.40 -2.24
CA ILE A 154 -25.33 -9.38 -1.22
C ILE A 154 -24.75 -8.13 -1.88
#